data_9db86a9ba82bc174ca6766fddcb76065
#
_entry.id   9db86a9ba82bc174ca6766fddcb76065
#
_cell.length_a   1.000
_cell.length_b   1.000
_cell.length_c   1.000
_cell.angle_alpha   90.00
_cell.angle_beta   90.00
_cell.angle_gamma   90.00
#
_symmetry.space_group_name_H-M   'P 1'
#
loop_
_entity.id
_entity.type
_entity.pdbx_description
1 polymer ?
#
loop_
_entity_poly.entity_id
_entity_poly.type
_entity_poly.pdbx_seq_one_letter_code
_entity_poly.pdbx_strand_id
1 'polypeptide(L)'
;MIVRTEPAFAISVDVEDYFQVQAFATRISREDWGSFPSRVIDNTERLLDLFDEAHAKGTFFVLGWVARRHPELVRHIASRGHEVASHGVTHRMITELSPAEFRAEAVESRLLLENLCGARVIGFRAPSYSVNRETLWALEVLRDSGYEYDSSIYPIRRRRYGYPDGPVVPARIAAGDRDIAEFPLPSVPLGPLRFPVLAGAYLRLLPTWVSLAAAEYHRLRRIPLVVNVHPWEIDPDQPTVGFSRLAKWTHYARLDRTDRILRRVLRLGRFSTIEARLRELALLPPVARTGAG
;
A
#
# COMPACT_ATOMS: atom_id res chain seq x y z
N MET A 1 -27.04 -5.51 24.49
CA MET A 1 -27.04 -4.53 23.38
C MET A 1 -25.83 -4.87 22.52
N ILE A 2 -26.01 -5.55 21.39
CA ILE A 2 -24.92 -5.89 20.47
C ILE A 2 -24.52 -4.58 19.80
N VAL A 3 -23.39 -4.01 20.21
CA VAL A 3 -22.78 -2.89 19.48
C VAL A 3 -22.47 -3.44 18.08
N ARG A 4 -23.25 -3.05 17.09
CA ARG A 4 -22.94 -3.31 15.69
C ARG A 4 -21.74 -2.43 15.35
N THR A 5 -20.55 -2.96 15.52
CA THR A 5 -19.35 -2.31 14.99
C THR A 5 -19.48 -2.28 13.46
N GLU A 6 -19.49 -1.08 12.90
CA GLU A 6 -19.45 -0.93 11.44
C GLU A 6 -18.18 -1.62 10.89
N PRO A 7 -18.28 -2.24 9.69
CA PRO A 7 -17.12 -2.87 9.08
C PRO A 7 -16.03 -1.82 8.89
N ALA A 8 -14.89 -2.13 9.42
CA ALA A 8 -13.75 -1.25 9.50
C ALA A 8 -12.88 -1.44 8.26
N PHE A 9 -12.75 -0.40 7.44
CA PHE A 9 -11.92 -0.36 6.27
C PHE A 9 -10.55 0.28 6.55
N ALA A 10 -9.53 -0.16 5.84
CA ALA A 10 -8.24 0.50 5.79
C ALA A 10 -8.09 1.23 4.45
N ILE A 11 -7.30 2.31 4.44
CA ILE A 11 -6.82 2.95 3.24
C ILE A 11 -5.31 3.07 3.28
N SER A 12 -4.67 2.84 2.16
CA SER A 12 -3.21 2.94 2.03
C SER A 12 -2.80 3.71 0.79
N VAL A 13 -1.63 4.32 0.89
CA VAL A 13 -0.98 5.05 -0.19
C VAL A 13 0.43 4.50 -0.36
N ASP A 14 0.79 4.05 -1.57
CA ASP A 14 2.17 3.72 -1.90
C ASP A 14 2.81 5.01 -2.42
N VAL A 15 3.66 5.64 -1.57
CA VAL A 15 4.23 6.96 -1.82
C VAL A 15 5.43 6.83 -2.76
N GLU A 16 5.13 6.87 -4.03
CA GLU A 16 6.06 6.83 -5.15
C GLU A 16 5.68 7.86 -6.21
N ASP A 17 6.63 8.24 -7.06
CA ASP A 17 6.39 9.13 -8.19
C ASP A 17 5.99 8.35 -9.46
N TYR A 18 5.35 9.03 -10.42
CA TYR A 18 4.85 8.45 -11.67
C TYR A 18 5.92 7.71 -12.49
N PHE A 19 7.20 8.10 -12.38
CA PHE A 19 8.31 7.49 -13.11
C PHE A 19 8.91 6.26 -12.40
N GLN A 20 8.51 5.98 -11.16
CA GLN A 20 9.04 4.87 -10.34
C GLN A 20 8.28 3.56 -10.54
N VAL A 21 7.15 3.59 -11.23
CA VAL A 21 6.30 2.42 -11.44
C VAL A 21 7.03 1.31 -12.20
N GLN A 22 6.82 0.07 -11.79
CA GLN A 22 7.46 -1.12 -12.37
C GLN A 22 7.24 -1.26 -13.90
N ALA A 23 6.12 -0.73 -14.43
CA ALA A 23 5.86 -0.73 -15.87
C ALA A 23 6.93 0.03 -16.66
N PHE A 24 7.67 0.93 -16.02
CA PHE A 24 8.66 1.80 -16.61
C PHE A 24 10.11 1.37 -16.33
N ALA A 25 10.32 0.40 -15.44
CA ALA A 25 11.65 -0.04 -15.00
C ALA A 25 12.58 -0.53 -16.13
N THR A 26 12.04 -0.96 -17.27
CA THR A 26 12.85 -1.34 -18.45
C THR A 26 13.29 -0.15 -19.32
N ARG A 27 12.83 1.06 -19.02
CA ARG A 27 13.06 2.27 -19.82
C ARG A 27 13.63 3.41 -19.02
N ILE A 28 13.30 3.49 -17.75
CA ILE A 28 13.81 4.48 -16.82
C ILE A 28 14.66 3.74 -15.82
N SER A 29 15.96 3.99 -15.85
CA SER A 29 16.87 3.43 -14.85
C SER A 29 16.67 4.15 -13.51
N ARG A 30 17.03 3.50 -12.41
CA ARG A 30 16.92 4.12 -11.07
C ARG A 30 17.88 5.30 -10.92
N GLU A 31 19.00 5.26 -11.62
CA GLU A 31 19.99 6.33 -11.68
C GLU A 31 19.43 7.60 -12.31
N ASP A 32 18.48 7.44 -13.25
CA ASP A 32 17.85 8.56 -13.97
C ASP A 32 16.69 9.20 -13.22
N TRP A 33 16.20 8.61 -12.12
CA TRP A 33 15.04 9.13 -11.38
C TRP A 33 15.22 10.59 -10.94
N GLY A 34 16.46 10.99 -10.61
CA GLY A 34 16.77 12.36 -10.23
C GLY A 34 16.59 13.40 -11.34
N SER A 35 16.51 12.98 -12.60
CA SER A 35 16.32 13.85 -13.76
C SER A 35 14.86 14.16 -14.07
N PHE A 36 13.92 13.39 -13.50
CA PHE A 36 12.49 13.61 -13.71
C PHE A 36 11.93 14.64 -12.73
N PRO A 37 11.02 15.51 -13.17
CA PRO A 37 10.34 16.43 -12.27
C PRO A 37 9.45 15.65 -11.31
N SER A 38 9.76 15.73 -10.01
CA SER A 38 8.97 15.07 -8.98
C SER A 38 7.64 15.77 -8.77
N ARG A 39 6.58 15.00 -8.59
CA ARG A 39 5.22 15.45 -8.31
C ARG A 39 4.64 14.78 -7.05
N VAL A 40 5.46 13.98 -6.38
CA VAL A 40 5.02 13.16 -5.23
C VAL A 40 4.55 14.02 -4.06
N ILE A 41 5.18 15.18 -3.82
CA ILE A 41 4.78 16.09 -2.72
C ILE A 41 3.36 16.59 -2.97
N ASP A 42 3.14 17.34 -4.06
CA ASP A 42 1.85 17.97 -4.36
C ASP A 42 0.71 16.95 -4.41
N ASN A 43 0.97 15.80 -5.00
CA ASN A 43 -0.03 14.75 -5.10
C ASN A 43 -0.29 14.05 -3.76
N THR A 44 0.71 13.88 -2.91
CA THR A 44 0.51 13.34 -1.56
C THR A 44 -0.26 14.32 -0.69
N GLU A 45 0.03 15.63 -0.76
CA GLU A 45 -0.75 16.67 -0.06
C GLU A 45 -2.23 16.62 -0.45
N ARG A 46 -2.53 16.51 -1.74
CA ARG A 46 -3.92 16.37 -2.22
C ARG A 46 -4.61 15.13 -1.65
N LEU A 47 -3.90 14.00 -1.47
CA LEU A 47 -4.45 12.81 -0.82
C LEU A 47 -4.66 13.03 0.68
N LEU A 48 -3.73 13.69 1.36
CA LEU A 48 -3.85 14.04 2.78
C LEU A 48 -5.08 14.93 3.02
N ASP A 49 -5.28 15.95 2.20
CA ASP A 49 -6.46 16.83 2.27
C ASP A 49 -7.77 16.07 2.04
N LEU A 50 -7.77 15.18 1.04
CA LEU A 50 -8.92 14.33 0.76
C LEU A 50 -9.25 13.40 1.94
N PHE A 51 -8.24 12.88 2.63
CA PHE A 51 -8.45 12.03 3.80
C PHE A 51 -8.95 12.82 5.01
N ASP A 52 -8.46 14.04 5.21
CA ASP A 52 -8.97 14.90 6.29
C ASP A 52 -10.42 15.31 6.03
N GLU A 53 -10.79 15.69 4.80
CA GLU A 53 -12.19 15.96 4.41
C GLU A 53 -13.11 14.75 4.69
N ALA A 54 -12.59 13.54 4.53
CA ALA A 54 -13.33 12.31 4.79
C ALA A 54 -13.22 11.82 6.26
N HIS A 55 -12.53 12.55 7.13
CA HIS A 55 -12.21 12.13 8.51
C HIS A 55 -11.55 10.74 8.55
N ALA A 56 -10.75 10.42 7.53
CA ALA A 56 -10.03 9.15 7.40
C ALA A 56 -8.58 9.28 7.84
N LYS A 57 -8.02 8.22 8.38
CA LYS A 57 -6.57 8.07 8.53
C LYS A 57 -6.10 6.89 7.71
N GLY A 58 -4.93 7.01 7.08
CA GLY A 58 -4.40 6.01 6.17
C GLY A 58 -2.98 5.59 6.52
N THR A 59 -2.54 4.48 5.93
CA THR A 59 -1.17 3.99 5.97
C THR A 59 -0.43 4.44 4.71
N PHE A 60 0.67 5.14 4.88
CA PHE A 60 1.52 5.61 3.80
C PHE A 60 2.78 4.75 3.73
N PHE A 61 2.84 3.86 2.75
CA PHE A 61 4.02 3.05 2.45
C PHE A 61 5.00 3.90 1.66
N VAL A 62 5.99 4.45 2.36
CA VAL A 62 6.91 5.43 1.76
C VAL A 62 8.14 4.74 1.19
N LEU A 63 8.44 5.03 -0.08
CA LEU A 63 9.67 4.59 -0.72
C LEU A 63 10.87 5.33 -0.13
N GLY A 64 11.92 4.61 0.25
CA GLY A 64 13.11 5.20 0.87
C GLY A 64 13.79 6.24 -0.01
N TRP A 65 13.78 6.06 -1.33
CA TRP A 65 14.27 7.08 -2.27
C TRP A 65 13.50 8.40 -2.13
N VAL A 66 12.17 8.34 -2.01
CA VAL A 66 11.32 9.53 -1.79
C VAL A 66 11.61 10.15 -0.42
N ALA A 67 11.72 9.31 0.61
CA ALA A 67 12.02 9.77 1.97
C ALA A 67 13.35 10.52 2.08
N ARG A 68 14.40 10.07 1.36
CA ARG A 68 15.71 10.75 1.31
C ARG A 68 15.64 12.09 0.62
N ARG A 69 14.88 12.19 -0.46
CA ARG A 69 14.77 13.39 -1.28
C ARG A 69 13.81 14.43 -0.69
N HIS A 70 12.78 13.95 0.01
CA HIS A 70 11.69 14.75 0.56
C HIS A 70 11.40 14.37 2.03
N PRO A 71 12.38 14.54 2.95
CA PRO A 71 12.21 14.14 4.34
C PRO A 71 11.09 14.89 5.06
N GLU A 72 10.79 16.11 4.64
CA GLU A 72 9.69 16.94 5.14
C GLU A 72 8.32 16.29 4.85
N LEU A 73 8.16 15.61 3.70
CA LEU A 73 6.93 14.93 3.36
C LEU A 73 6.61 13.82 4.37
N VAL A 74 7.62 13.02 4.77
CA VAL A 74 7.45 11.95 5.77
C VAL A 74 7.02 12.52 7.12
N ARG A 75 7.66 13.61 7.57
CA ARG A 75 7.29 14.32 8.80
C ARG A 75 5.88 14.86 8.73
N HIS A 76 5.51 15.42 7.57
CA HIS A 76 4.18 15.97 7.37
C HIS A 76 3.10 14.88 7.42
N ILE A 77 3.28 13.75 6.73
CA ILE A 77 2.38 12.59 6.81
C ILE A 77 2.16 12.16 8.27
N ALA A 78 3.25 12.01 9.03
CA ALA A 78 3.18 11.61 10.44
C ALA A 78 2.48 12.67 11.30
N SER A 79 2.78 13.97 11.11
CA SER A 79 2.18 15.08 11.89
C SER A 79 0.67 15.20 11.67
N ARG A 80 0.17 14.79 10.49
CA ARG A 80 -1.26 14.72 10.20
C ARG A 80 -1.94 13.46 10.78
N GLY A 81 -1.21 12.66 11.58
CA GLY A 81 -1.74 11.49 12.30
C GLY A 81 -1.98 10.27 11.42
N HIS A 82 -1.29 10.17 10.29
CA HIS A 82 -1.28 8.98 9.45
C HIS A 82 -0.16 8.04 9.86
N GLU A 83 -0.32 6.76 9.52
CA GLU A 83 0.72 5.76 9.71
C GLU A 83 1.76 5.86 8.60
N VAL A 84 3.04 5.91 8.99
CA VAL A 84 4.18 5.77 8.08
C VAL A 84 4.63 4.32 8.10
N ALA A 85 4.69 3.70 6.93
CA ALA A 85 5.14 2.34 6.71
C ALA A 85 6.15 2.28 5.56
N SER A 86 6.85 1.16 5.39
CA SER A 86 7.93 1.02 4.42
C SER A 86 7.46 0.46 3.08
N HIS A 87 7.97 1.04 1.98
CA HIS A 87 7.85 0.50 0.62
C HIS A 87 9.21 0.07 0.02
N GLY A 88 10.17 -0.33 0.88
CA GLY A 88 11.55 -0.58 0.47
C GLY A 88 12.32 0.72 0.19
N VAL A 89 13.49 0.60 -0.43
CA VAL A 89 14.35 1.77 -0.73
C VAL A 89 14.33 2.12 -2.21
N THR A 90 14.52 1.13 -3.08
CA THR A 90 14.84 1.31 -4.51
C THR A 90 13.71 0.88 -5.45
N HIS A 91 12.54 0.52 -4.92
CA HIS A 91 11.41 -0.04 -5.67
C HIS A 91 11.77 -1.29 -6.49
N ARG A 92 12.76 -2.09 -6.04
CA ARG A 92 13.06 -3.40 -6.63
C ARG A 92 12.02 -4.42 -6.17
N MET A 93 11.52 -5.23 -7.09
CA MET A 93 10.67 -6.36 -6.71
C MET A 93 11.48 -7.37 -5.89
N ILE A 94 10.84 -8.04 -4.95
CA ILE A 94 11.51 -9.10 -4.14
C ILE A 94 12.08 -10.20 -5.02
N THR A 95 11.44 -10.50 -6.15
CA THR A 95 11.95 -11.46 -7.16
C THR A 95 13.26 -11.04 -7.83
N GLU A 96 13.69 -9.79 -7.66
CA GLU A 96 14.94 -9.24 -8.21
C GLU A 96 16.06 -9.18 -7.15
N LEU A 97 15.78 -9.62 -5.93
CA LEU A 97 16.65 -9.49 -4.77
C LEU A 97 17.03 -10.86 -4.19
N SER A 98 18.27 -10.99 -3.72
CA SER A 98 18.63 -12.04 -2.78
C SER A 98 18.09 -11.73 -1.38
N PRO A 99 17.97 -12.73 -0.49
CA PRO A 99 17.56 -12.49 0.90
C PRO A 99 18.43 -11.47 1.65
N ALA A 100 19.72 -11.43 1.36
CA ALA A 100 20.67 -10.48 1.98
C ALA A 100 20.44 -9.05 1.48
N GLU A 101 20.26 -8.86 0.18
CA GLU A 101 19.94 -7.54 -0.41
C GLU A 101 18.58 -7.04 0.09
N PHE A 102 17.58 -7.93 0.14
CA PHE A 102 16.26 -7.55 0.64
C PHE A 102 16.32 -7.16 2.12
N ARG A 103 17.05 -7.89 2.96
CA ARG A 103 17.28 -7.52 4.37
C ARG A 103 17.93 -6.15 4.50
N ALA A 104 18.94 -5.86 3.68
CA ALA A 104 19.60 -4.56 3.69
C ALA A 104 18.61 -3.42 3.37
N GLU A 105 17.83 -3.55 2.29
CA GLU A 105 16.80 -2.56 1.93
C GLU A 105 15.70 -2.42 3.00
N ALA A 106 15.24 -3.51 3.57
CA ALA A 106 14.19 -3.51 4.60
C ALA A 106 14.66 -2.80 5.87
N VAL A 107 15.86 -3.13 6.37
CA VAL A 107 16.44 -2.49 7.57
C VAL A 107 16.71 -1.01 7.32
N GLU A 108 17.33 -0.67 6.18
CA GLU A 108 17.65 0.70 5.82
C GLU A 108 16.40 1.57 5.73
N SER A 109 15.37 1.09 5.00
CA SER A 109 14.10 1.81 4.85
C SER A 109 13.43 2.04 6.20
N ARG A 110 13.37 1.01 7.06
CA ARG A 110 12.78 1.13 8.38
C ARG A 110 13.46 2.19 9.23
N LEU A 111 14.78 2.11 9.37
CA LEU A 111 15.56 3.05 10.20
C LEU A 111 15.49 4.49 9.67
N LEU A 112 15.52 4.67 8.35
CA LEU A 112 15.34 5.98 7.74
C LEU A 112 13.98 6.58 8.08
N LEU A 113 12.91 5.83 7.90
CA LEU A 113 11.56 6.31 8.14
C LEU A 113 11.29 6.55 9.64
N GLU A 114 11.77 5.68 10.53
CA GLU A 114 11.68 5.87 11.98
C GLU A 114 12.38 7.17 12.45
N ASN A 115 13.57 7.43 11.89
CA ASN A 115 14.30 8.68 12.19
C ASN A 115 13.55 9.93 11.70
N LEU A 116 12.81 9.83 10.59
CA LEU A 116 12.09 10.97 10.03
C LEU A 116 10.73 11.20 10.70
N CYS A 117 9.96 10.15 10.97
CA CYS A 117 8.62 10.29 11.56
C CYS A 117 8.61 10.30 13.10
N GLY A 118 9.73 9.94 13.75
CA GLY A 118 9.83 9.90 15.21
C GLY A 118 9.02 8.77 15.87
N ALA A 119 8.57 7.77 15.11
CA ALA A 119 7.75 6.65 15.58
C ALA A 119 8.27 5.34 14.99
N ARG A 120 7.89 4.20 15.60
CA ARG A 120 8.23 2.88 15.07
C ARG A 120 7.55 2.66 13.72
N VAL A 121 8.30 2.12 12.76
CA VAL A 121 7.78 1.71 11.45
C VAL A 121 7.64 0.19 11.47
N ILE A 122 6.42 -0.30 11.66
CA ILE A 122 6.11 -1.72 11.88
C ILE A 122 5.50 -2.41 10.66
N GLY A 123 5.10 -1.64 9.64
CA GLY A 123 4.46 -2.13 8.43
C GLY A 123 5.35 -2.09 7.20
N PHE A 124 5.20 -3.10 6.34
CA PHE A 124 5.89 -3.19 5.06
C PHE A 124 4.92 -3.49 3.93
N ARG A 125 5.22 -2.96 2.74
CA ARG A 125 4.61 -3.38 1.47
C ARG A 125 5.69 -3.54 0.41
N ALA A 126 5.73 -4.71 -0.21
CA ALA A 126 6.66 -5.00 -1.30
C ALA A 126 6.29 -4.22 -2.57
N PRO A 127 7.25 -3.59 -3.25
CA PRO A 127 7.04 -3.01 -4.57
C PRO A 127 6.33 -3.98 -5.51
N SER A 128 5.30 -3.47 -6.19
CA SER A 128 4.47 -4.23 -7.14
C SER A 128 3.83 -5.50 -6.55
N TYR A 129 3.60 -5.55 -5.23
CA TYR A 129 3.00 -6.71 -4.55
C TYR A 129 3.77 -8.01 -4.85
N SER A 130 5.09 -7.94 -4.85
CA SER A 130 5.98 -8.99 -5.34
C SER A 130 6.23 -10.14 -4.36
N VAL A 131 5.49 -10.21 -3.24
CA VAL A 131 5.40 -11.41 -2.42
C VAL A 131 4.51 -12.44 -3.12
N ASN A 132 5.11 -13.57 -3.48
CA ASN A 132 4.45 -14.69 -4.15
C ASN A 132 4.99 -16.01 -3.58
N ARG A 133 4.57 -17.16 -4.16
CA ARG A 133 5.00 -18.48 -3.68
C ARG A 133 6.53 -18.65 -3.62
N GLU A 134 7.28 -18.05 -4.55
CA GLU A 134 8.73 -18.18 -4.64
C GLU A 134 9.47 -17.26 -3.68
N THR A 135 8.79 -16.19 -3.22
CA THR A 135 9.38 -15.14 -2.38
C THR A 135 8.83 -15.11 -0.95
N LEU A 136 8.13 -16.17 -0.49
CA LEU A 136 7.61 -16.25 0.89
C LEU A 136 8.70 -16.13 1.96
N TRP A 137 9.95 -16.48 1.64
CA TRP A 137 11.12 -16.26 2.50
C TRP A 137 11.28 -14.78 2.93
N ALA A 138 10.75 -13.85 2.14
CA ALA A 138 10.79 -12.43 2.45
C ALA A 138 10.04 -12.07 3.75
N LEU A 139 8.99 -12.81 4.08
CA LEU A 139 8.22 -12.59 5.31
C LEU A 139 9.06 -12.87 6.56
N GLU A 140 9.90 -13.89 6.52
CA GLU A 140 10.87 -14.18 7.58
C GLU A 140 11.89 -13.03 7.71
N VAL A 141 12.43 -12.58 6.58
CA VAL A 141 13.38 -11.46 6.56
C VAL A 141 12.73 -10.19 7.12
N LEU A 142 11.48 -9.89 6.78
CA LEU A 142 10.75 -8.73 7.31
C LEU A 142 10.59 -8.82 8.83
N ARG A 143 10.11 -9.95 9.33
CA ARG A 143 9.96 -10.18 10.77
C ARG A 143 11.29 -9.98 11.51
N ASP A 144 12.37 -10.59 11.02
CA ASP A 144 13.69 -10.50 11.60
C ASP A 144 14.32 -9.10 11.47
N SER A 145 13.84 -8.31 10.50
CA SER A 145 14.19 -6.91 10.35
C SER A 145 13.36 -5.97 11.23
N GLY A 146 12.45 -6.50 12.06
CA GLY A 146 11.67 -5.74 13.04
C GLY A 146 10.31 -5.23 12.58
N TYR A 147 9.82 -5.69 11.42
CA TYR A 147 8.45 -5.46 10.99
C TYR A 147 7.48 -6.39 11.71
N GLU A 148 6.29 -5.89 12.01
CA GLU A 148 5.24 -6.65 12.71
C GLU A 148 4.13 -7.11 11.77
N TYR A 149 3.98 -6.42 10.60
CA TYR A 149 3.03 -6.82 9.56
C TYR A 149 3.55 -6.56 8.15
N ASP A 150 3.01 -7.31 7.21
CA ASP A 150 3.14 -7.13 5.76
C ASP A 150 1.76 -6.84 5.13
N SER A 151 1.74 -6.15 4.00
CA SER A 151 0.55 -5.93 3.18
C SER A 151 0.90 -6.04 1.70
N SER A 152 1.50 -7.14 1.33
CA SER A 152 2.00 -7.39 -0.04
C SER A 152 1.29 -8.51 -0.76
N ILE A 153 0.59 -9.40 -0.04
CA ILE A 153 -0.06 -10.55 -0.67
C ILE A 153 -1.32 -10.11 -1.40
N TYR A 154 -1.35 -10.39 -2.69
CA TYR A 154 -2.53 -10.25 -3.51
C TYR A 154 -3.06 -11.64 -3.88
N PRO A 155 -4.20 -12.11 -3.35
CA PRO A 155 -4.70 -13.47 -3.56
C PRO A 155 -5.35 -13.63 -4.94
N ILE A 156 -4.59 -13.37 -5.99
CA ILE A 156 -5.01 -13.44 -7.40
C ILE A 156 -3.93 -14.13 -8.24
N ARG A 157 -4.32 -14.59 -9.43
CA ARG A 157 -3.37 -15.15 -10.39
C ARG A 157 -2.93 -14.09 -11.39
N ARG A 158 -1.66 -13.69 -11.33
CA ARG A 158 -1.01 -12.81 -12.31
C ARG A 158 0.40 -13.31 -12.62
N ARG A 159 0.94 -12.90 -13.78
CA ARG A 159 2.26 -13.38 -14.24
C ARG A 159 3.44 -12.86 -13.41
N ARG A 160 3.38 -11.62 -12.95
CA ARG A 160 4.49 -10.93 -12.26
C ARG A 160 4.31 -10.83 -10.75
N TYR A 161 3.11 -10.98 -10.25
CA TYR A 161 2.75 -10.82 -8.85
C TYR A 161 1.51 -11.65 -8.53
N GLY A 162 1.16 -11.70 -7.28
CA GLY A 162 -0.01 -12.44 -6.82
C GLY A 162 0.35 -13.82 -6.27
N TYR A 163 -0.38 -14.17 -5.23
CA TYR A 163 -0.30 -15.45 -4.55
C TYR A 163 -1.71 -16.01 -4.36
N PRO A 164 -2.23 -16.79 -5.35
CA PRO A 164 -3.62 -17.26 -5.36
C PRO A 164 -4.02 -18.06 -4.12
N ASP A 165 -3.06 -18.76 -3.51
CA ASP A 165 -3.26 -19.59 -2.31
C ASP A 165 -3.04 -18.78 -1.01
N GLY A 166 -2.73 -17.49 -1.12
CA GLY A 166 -2.52 -16.60 0.01
C GLY A 166 -3.83 -16.27 0.75
N PRO A 167 -3.72 -15.65 1.94
CA PRO A 167 -4.88 -15.25 2.71
C PRO A 167 -5.74 -14.23 1.94
N VAL A 168 -7.05 -14.35 2.08
CA VAL A 168 -8.03 -13.43 1.45
C VAL A 168 -8.63 -12.45 2.47
N VAL A 169 -8.28 -12.62 3.73
CA VAL A 169 -8.62 -11.76 4.86
C VAL A 169 -7.36 -11.57 5.72
N PRO A 170 -7.27 -10.51 6.52
CA PRO A 170 -6.15 -10.36 7.45
C PRO A 170 -5.96 -11.59 8.32
N ALA A 171 -4.74 -12.07 8.44
CA ALA A 171 -4.37 -13.28 9.17
C ALA A 171 -2.92 -13.22 9.65
N ARG A 172 -2.56 -14.09 10.59
CA ARG A 172 -1.17 -14.39 10.85
C ARG A 172 -0.72 -15.51 9.91
N ILE A 173 0.42 -15.33 9.28
CA ILE A 173 0.98 -16.27 8.31
C ILE A 173 2.39 -16.68 8.70
N ALA A 174 2.79 -17.89 8.31
CA ALA A 174 4.11 -18.41 8.62
C ALA A 174 5.23 -17.54 8.02
N ALA A 175 6.23 -17.25 8.84
CA ALA A 175 7.43 -16.48 8.52
C ALA A 175 8.63 -17.14 9.23
N GLY A 176 9.17 -18.21 8.63
CA GLY A 176 10.18 -19.06 9.27
C GLY A 176 9.60 -19.84 10.46
N ASP A 177 10.26 -19.73 11.63
CA ASP A 177 9.89 -20.40 12.89
C ASP A 177 8.78 -19.68 13.69
N ARG A 178 8.37 -18.50 13.26
CA ARG A 178 7.29 -17.68 13.85
C ARG A 178 6.30 -17.28 12.79
N ASP A 179 5.45 -16.33 13.10
CA ASP A 179 4.48 -15.75 12.16
C ASP A 179 4.59 -14.23 12.10
N ILE A 180 4.02 -13.65 11.06
CA ILE A 180 3.86 -12.21 10.85
C ILE A 180 2.38 -11.93 10.51
N ALA A 181 1.87 -10.75 10.86
CA ALA A 181 0.53 -10.37 10.42
C ALA A 181 0.56 -9.99 8.93
N GLU A 182 -0.45 -10.42 8.18
CA GLU A 182 -0.66 -10.04 6.79
C GLU A 182 -2.00 -9.34 6.63
N PHE A 183 -2.01 -8.19 5.96
CA PHE A 183 -3.23 -7.54 5.49
C PHE A 183 -3.29 -7.60 3.95
N PRO A 184 -3.96 -8.61 3.37
CA PRO A 184 -3.92 -8.86 1.94
C PRO A 184 -4.65 -7.78 1.12
N LEU A 185 -4.24 -7.62 -0.13
CA LEU A 185 -4.91 -6.75 -1.10
C LEU A 185 -6.30 -7.29 -1.45
N PRO A 186 -7.27 -6.41 -1.75
CA PRO A 186 -8.66 -6.80 -1.90
C PRO A 186 -8.94 -7.53 -3.21
N SER A 187 -9.72 -8.57 -3.10
CA SER A 187 -10.20 -9.33 -4.24
C SER A 187 -11.59 -9.88 -3.99
N VAL A 188 -12.39 -10.01 -5.04
CA VAL A 188 -13.73 -10.63 -4.98
C VAL A 188 -13.72 -11.99 -5.68
N PRO A 189 -14.50 -12.96 -5.23
CA PRO A 189 -14.60 -14.25 -5.90
C PRO A 189 -15.25 -14.10 -7.28
N LEU A 190 -14.70 -14.82 -8.26
CA LEU A 190 -15.24 -14.93 -9.62
C LEU A 190 -15.12 -16.40 -10.07
N GLY A 191 -16.11 -17.21 -9.72
CA GLY A 191 -16.03 -18.65 -9.88
C GLY A 191 -14.85 -19.23 -9.08
N PRO A 192 -13.99 -20.07 -9.72
CA PRO A 192 -12.82 -20.65 -9.06
C PRO A 192 -11.65 -19.66 -8.92
N LEU A 193 -11.78 -18.47 -9.47
CA LEU A 193 -10.73 -17.43 -9.46
C LEU A 193 -11.13 -16.27 -8.54
N ARG A 194 -10.17 -15.40 -8.29
CA ARG A 194 -10.42 -14.14 -7.63
C ARG A 194 -10.06 -12.97 -8.55
N PHE A 195 -10.90 -11.95 -8.51
CA PHE A 195 -10.75 -10.74 -9.32
C PHE A 195 -10.25 -9.58 -8.47
N PRO A 196 -9.18 -8.88 -8.90
CA PRO A 196 -8.63 -7.74 -8.18
C PRO A 196 -9.56 -6.53 -8.24
N VAL A 197 -9.68 -5.84 -7.12
CA VAL A 197 -10.51 -4.63 -6.98
C VAL A 197 -9.83 -3.61 -6.06
N LEU A 198 -10.20 -2.34 -6.16
CA LEU A 198 -9.92 -1.27 -5.19
C LEU A 198 -8.43 -1.03 -4.87
N ALA A 199 -7.51 -1.52 -5.69
CA ALA A 199 -6.08 -1.28 -5.51
C ALA A 199 -5.42 -0.87 -6.85
N GLY A 200 -4.68 0.23 -6.83
CA GLY A 200 -3.94 0.78 -7.96
C GLY A 200 -4.82 0.89 -9.21
N ALA A 201 -4.32 0.43 -10.35
CA ALA A 201 -5.01 0.51 -11.63
C ALA A 201 -6.44 -0.06 -11.62
N TYR A 202 -6.75 -1.04 -10.77
CA TYR A 202 -8.10 -1.62 -10.69
C TYR A 202 -9.11 -0.67 -10.07
N LEU A 203 -8.68 0.26 -9.21
CA LEU A 203 -9.55 1.30 -8.66
C LEU A 203 -10.08 2.23 -9.76
N ARG A 204 -9.21 2.65 -10.69
CA ARG A 204 -9.53 3.66 -11.70
C ARG A 204 -9.95 3.10 -13.06
N LEU A 205 -9.41 1.96 -13.49
CA LEU A 205 -9.70 1.38 -14.81
C LEU A 205 -11.07 0.70 -14.84
N LEU A 206 -11.51 0.12 -13.73
CA LEU A 206 -12.85 -0.46 -13.64
C LEU A 206 -13.92 0.64 -13.66
N PRO A 207 -15.13 0.35 -14.15
CA PRO A 207 -16.26 1.25 -13.97
C PRO A 207 -16.49 1.55 -12.48
N THR A 208 -16.79 2.78 -12.15
CA THR A 208 -16.97 3.23 -10.74
C THR A 208 -17.96 2.35 -9.96
N TRP A 209 -19.03 1.90 -10.61
CA TRP A 209 -20.01 1.03 -9.96
C TRP A 209 -19.41 -0.32 -9.53
N VAL A 210 -18.40 -0.86 -10.26
CA VAL A 210 -17.70 -2.09 -9.87
C VAL A 210 -16.92 -1.87 -8.58
N SER A 211 -16.18 -0.75 -8.48
CA SER A 211 -15.43 -0.41 -7.25
C SER A 211 -16.36 -0.22 -6.06
N LEU A 212 -17.50 0.46 -6.25
CA LEU A 212 -18.50 0.65 -5.20
C LEU A 212 -19.17 -0.68 -4.80
N ALA A 213 -19.53 -1.52 -5.78
CA ALA A 213 -20.12 -2.84 -5.51
C ALA A 213 -19.14 -3.77 -4.80
N ALA A 214 -17.84 -3.71 -5.13
CA ALA A 214 -16.79 -4.46 -4.44
C ALA A 214 -16.63 -4.01 -2.99
N ALA A 215 -16.60 -2.70 -2.72
CA ALA A 215 -16.54 -2.18 -1.37
C ALA A 215 -17.79 -2.57 -0.56
N GLU A 216 -18.97 -2.48 -1.18
CA GLU A 216 -20.23 -2.88 -0.55
C GLU A 216 -20.29 -4.39 -0.29
N TYR A 217 -19.76 -5.22 -1.19
CA TYR A 217 -19.61 -6.66 -0.97
C TYR A 217 -18.79 -6.94 0.30
N HIS A 218 -17.63 -6.28 0.45
CA HIS A 218 -16.80 -6.41 1.65
C HIS A 218 -17.54 -5.93 2.90
N ARG A 219 -18.24 -4.80 2.82
CA ARG A 219 -19.04 -4.23 3.91
C ARG A 219 -20.13 -5.18 4.39
N LEU A 220 -20.95 -5.70 3.48
CA LEU A 220 -22.07 -6.61 3.81
C LEU A 220 -21.58 -7.94 4.37
N ARG A 221 -20.47 -8.46 3.87
CA ARG A 221 -19.86 -9.70 4.34
C ARG A 221 -18.96 -9.52 5.56
N ARG A 222 -18.76 -8.27 6.03
CA ARG A 222 -17.84 -7.92 7.13
C ARG A 222 -16.42 -8.43 6.88
N ILE A 223 -16.00 -8.44 5.63
CA ILE A 223 -14.62 -8.79 5.23
C ILE A 223 -13.77 -7.53 5.33
N PRO A 224 -12.70 -7.52 6.14
CA PRO A 224 -11.77 -6.40 6.18
C PRO A 224 -11.24 -6.05 4.78
N LEU A 225 -11.14 -4.76 4.50
CA LEU A 225 -10.78 -4.23 3.19
C LEU A 225 -9.70 -3.19 3.35
N VAL A 226 -8.67 -3.22 2.51
CA VAL A 226 -7.75 -2.11 2.27
C VAL A 226 -7.98 -1.55 0.87
N VAL A 227 -8.17 -0.24 0.76
CA VAL A 227 -8.15 0.46 -0.53
C VAL A 227 -6.73 0.98 -0.74
N ASN A 228 -6.15 0.78 -1.92
CA ASN A 228 -4.81 1.28 -2.22
C ASN A 228 -4.81 2.24 -3.40
N VAL A 229 -4.07 3.34 -3.27
CA VAL A 229 -3.88 4.37 -4.29
C VAL A 229 -2.42 4.85 -4.27
N HIS A 230 -1.95 5.37 -5.41
CA HIS A 230 -0.65 6.03 -5.50
C HIS A 230 -0.84 7.54 -5.72
N PRO A 231 0.08 8.41 -5.27
CA PRO A 231 -0.03 9.86 -5.47
C PRO A 231 -0.19 10.24 -6.94
N TRP A 232 0.52 9.59 -7.84
CA TRP A 232 0.45 9.85 -9.28
C TRP A 232 -0.90 9.45 -9.92
N GLU A 233 -1.71 8.61 -9.28
CA GLU A 233 -3.01 8.19 -9.82
C GLU A 233 -4.09 9.29 -9.77
N ILE A 234 -3.88 10.34 -9.00
CA ILE A 234 -4.79 11.51 -8.93
C ILE A 234 -4.28 12.71 -9.74
N ASP A 235 -3.24 12.52 -10.56
CA ASP A 235 -2.56 13.57 -11.32
C ASP A 235 -2.73 13.37 -12.83
N PRO A 236 -3.77 13.93 -13.45
CA PRO A 236 -3.97 13.83 -14.89
C PRO A 236 -2.93 14.62 -15.69
N ASP A 237 -2.24 15.59 -15.06
CA ASP A 237 -1.29 16.50 -15.70
C ASP A 237 0.17 16.03 -15.56
N GLN A 238 0.39 14.81 -15.08
CA GLN A 238 1.73 14.26 -14.96
C GLN A 238 2.43 14.13 -16.31
N PRO A 239 3.77 14.28 -16.38
CA PRO A 239 4.50 14.17 -17.63
C PRO A 239 4.29 12.83 -18.31
N THR A 240 4.12 12.87 -19.64
CA THR A 240 3.98 11.63 -20.43
C THR A 240 5.35 11.08 -20.78
N VAL A 241 5.65 9.88 -20.31
CA VAL A 241 6.86 9.14 -20.68
C VAL A 241 6.57 8.22 -21.88
N GLY A 242 7.53 8.10 -22.82
CA GLY A 242 7.33 7.36 -24.06
C GLY A 242 7.37 5.83 -23.88
N PHE A 243 6.22 5.16 -23.99
CA PHE A 243 6.07 3.71 -23.83
C PHE A 243 5.23 3.03 -24.90
N SER A 244 5.15 1.68 -24.82
CA SER A 244 4.20 0.94 -25.64
C SER A 244 2.77 1.45 -25.41
N ARG A 245 1.94 1.40 -26.43
CA ARG A 245 0.55 1.89 -26.39
C ARG A 245 -0.23 1.30 -25.20
N LEU A 246 -0.02 0.02 -24.88
CA LEU A 246 -0.73 -0.66 -23.79
C LEU A 246 -0.26 -0.16 -22.40
N ALA A 247 1.05 -0.04 -22.16
CA ALA A 247 1.60 0.46 -20.91
C ALA A 247 1.17 1.92 -20.69
N LYS A 248 1.25 2.74 -21.73
CA LYS A 248 0.77 4.12 -21.72
C LYS A 248 -0.72 4.20 -21.37
N TRP A 249 -1.57 3.40 -22.02
CA TRP A 249 -2.99 3.38 -21.73
C TRP A 249 -3.26 2.95 -20.27
N THR A 250 -2.63 1.87 -19.81
CA THR A 250 -2.83 1.37 -18.42
C THR A 250 -2.40 2.39 -17.38
N HIS A 251 -1.33 3.16 -17.63
CA HIS A 251 -0.82 4.14 -16.68
C HIS A 251 -1.64 5.44 -16.68
N TYR A 252 -1.95 5.99 -17.84
CA TYR A 252 -2.57 7.33 -17.95
C TYR A 252 -4.09 7.34 -18.05
N ALA A 253 -4.73 6.18 -18.28
CA ALA A 253 -6.18 6.16 -18.43
C ALA A 253 -6.90 6.51 -17.14
N ARG A 254 -7.89 7.40 -17.25
CA ARG A 254 -8.85 7.77 -16.20
C ARG A 254 -8.24 8.37 -14.92
N LEU A 255 -7.07 8.96 -14.98
CA LEU A 255 -6.47 9.67 -13.84
C LEU A 255 -7.38 10.81 -13.34
N ASP A 256 -8.07 11.49 -14.23
CA ASP A 256 -9.08 12.54 -13.97
C ASP A 256 -10.27 12.07 -13.13
N ARG A 257 -10.46 10.76 -12.98
CA ARG A 257 -11.59 10.16 -12.26
C ARG A 257 -11.23 9.60 -10.90
N THR A 258 -9.95 9.39 -10.62
CA THR A 258 -9.48 8.69 -9.41
C THR A 258 -9.91 9.42 -8.14
N ASP A 259 -9.72 10.73 -8.06
CA ASP A 259 -10.20 11.55 -6.93
C ASP A 259 -11.69 11.33 -6.67
N ARG A 260 -12.51 11.44 -7.71
CA ARG A 260 -13.98 11.27 -7.59
C ARG A 260 -14.36 9.87 -7.13
N ILE A 261 -13.68 8.85 -7.62
CA ILE A 261 -13.92 7.45 -7.21
C ILE A 261 -13.56 7.28 -5.74
N LEU A 262 -12.39 7.79 -5.34
CA LEU A 262 -11.88 7.70 -4.00
C LEU A 262 -12.81 8.39 -2.98
N ARG A 263 -13.28 9.62 -3.30
CA ARG A 263 -14.29 10.33 -2.49
C ARG A 263 -15.58 9.52 -2.29
N ARG A 264 -16.03 8.80 -3.32
CA ARG A 264 -17.22 7.94 -3.21
C ARG A 264 -16.96 6.71 -2.35
N VAL A 265 -15.80 6.09 -2.49
CA VAL A 265 -15.42 4.91 -1.69
C VAL A 265 -15.29 5.29 -0.22
N LEU A 266 -14.66 6.41 0.10
CA LEU A 266 -14.48 6.91 1.47
C LEU A 266 -15.81 7.20 2.19
N ARG A 267 -16.89 7.48 1.45
CA ARG A 267 -18.24 7.68 2.03
C ARG A 267 -18.94 6.37 2.43
N LEU A 268 -18.41 5.21 2.05
CA LEU A 268 -19.06 3.91 2.33
C LEU A 268 -18.81 3.39 3.76
N GLY A 269 -17.92 4.01 4.52
CA GLY A 269 -17.62 3.60 5.89
C GLY A 269 -16.50 4.42 6.53
N ARG A 270 -16.09 4.03 7.73
CA ARG A 270 -14.95 4.62 8.42
C ARG A 270 -13.66 3.98 7.94
N PHE A 271 -12.68 4.81 7.59
CA PHE A 271 -11.36 4.37 7.18
C PHE A 271 -10.30 4.70 8.22
N SER A 272 -9.38 3.79 8.43
CA SER A 272 -8.28 3.92 9.37
C SER A 272 -6.99 3.32 8.80
N THR A 273 -5.93 3.34 9.58
CA THR A 273 -4.64 2.75 9.21
C THR A 273 -4.70 1.22 9.24
N ILE A 274 -3.80 0.55 8.53
CA ILE A 274 -3.69 -0.92 8.56
C ILE A 274 -3.30 -1.38 9.96
N GLU A 275 -2.36 -0.71 10.62
CA GLU A 275 -1.98 -1.01 11.99
C GLU A 275 -3.20 -1.02 12.93
N ALA A 276 -4.00 0.06 12.91
CA ALA A 276 -5.18 0.15 13.76
C ALA A 276 -6.16 -1.01 13.50
N ARG A 277 -6.36 -1.38 12.23
CA ARG A 277 -7.23 -2.50 11.86
C ARG A 277 -6.70 -3.85 12.31
N LEU A 278 -5.40 -4.10 12.16
CA LEU A 278 -4.78 -5.34 12.64
C LEU A 278 -4.86 -5.46 14.18
N ARG A 279 -4.73 -4.35 14.91
CA ARG A 279 -4.91 -4.33 16.37
C ARG A 279 -6.36 -4.61 16.77
N GLU A 280 -7.34 -4.02 16.09
CA GLU A 280 -8.77 -4.30 16.33
C GLU A 280 -9.15 -5.76 16.04
N LEU A 281 -8.46 -6.39 15.08
CA LEU A 281 -8.62 -7.81 14.75
C LEU A 281 -7.80 -8.74 15.67
N ALA A 282 -7.10 -8.20 16.68
CA ALA A 282 -6.19 -8.91 17.58
C ALA A 282 -5.05 -9.67 16.84
N LEU A 283 -4.66 -9.20 15.64
CA LEU A 283 -3.53 -9.72 14.88
C LEU A 283 -2.21 -9.03 15.21
N LEU A 284 -2.27 -7.87 15.88
CA LEU A 284 -1.14 -7.18 16.50
C LEU A 284 -1.45 -6.93 17.99
N PRO A 285 -0.42 -6.88 18.85
CA PRO A 285 -0.61 -6.55 20.26
C PRO A 285 -1.18 -5.13 20.40
N PRO A 286 -1.95 -4.85 21.48
CA PRO A 286 -2.41 -3.50 21.75
C PRO A 286 -1.20 -2.55 21.93
N VAL A 287 -1.39 -1.26 21.57
CA VAL A 287 -0.36 -0.25 21.84
C VAL A 287 -0.13 -0.20 23.35
N ALA A 288 1.11 -0.41 23.78
CA ALA A 288 1.45 -0.23 25.18
C ALA A 288 1.04 1.21 25.59
N ARG A 289 0.16 1.35 26.57
CA ARG A 289 -0.10 2.66 27.16
C ARG A 289 1.22 3.13 27.77
N THR A 290 1.89 4.08 27.13
CA THR A 290 2.95 4.84 27.79
C THR A 290 2.30 5.51 28.97
N GLY A 291 2.61 5.03 30.18
CA GLY A 291 2.13 5.63 31.41
C GLY A 291 2.49 7.11 31.37
N ALA A 292 1.47 7.96 31.52
CA ALA A 292 1.67 9.34 31.90
C ALA A 292 2.33 9.31 33.26
N GLY A 293 3.63 9.57 33.30
CA GLY A 293 4.39 9.86 34.48
C GLY A 293 4.41 11.36 34.71
#